data_d7ce97e2b315a3a4961c25db97ae86bb
#
_entry.id   d7ce97e2b315a3a4961c25db97ae86bb
#
_cell.length_a   1.000
_cell.length_b   1.000
_cell.length_c   1.000
_cell.angle_alpha   90.00
_cell.angle_beta   90.00
_cell.angle_gamma   90.00
#
_symmetry.space_group_name_H-M   'P 1'
#
loop_
_entity.id
_entity.type
_entity.pdbx_description
1 polymer ?
#
loop_
_entity_poly.entity_id
_entity_poly.type
_entity_poly.pdbx_seq_one_letter_code
_entity_poly.pdbx_strand_id
1 'polypeptide(L)'
;WAVLKVRLQEAKEAMEAKEQAAVNKALDNLNQAVTLLEKKDSGDNEDKDDRVYIDGTYTVTVPCEPDEDEDFETYNLTMNVTIRDDKIVAITDIYGDGSSTNDSYIKKATNGTSSKEGVISQIVNKGLPEEIDAVSRATCSSNAIVAGCEKALEEAKRPEKTEAE
;
A
#
# COMPACT_ATOMS: atom_id res chain seq x y z
N TRP A 1 -10.01 22.71 -4.37
CA TRP A 1 -9.51 23.29 -3.11
C TRP A 1 -10.62 23.59 -2.11
N ALA A 2 -11.74 24.20 -2.53
CA ALA A 2 -12.84 24.55 -1.63
C ALA A 2 -13.46 23.31 -0.97
N VAL A 3 -13.74 22.26 -1.75
CA VAL A 3 -14.30 20.99 -1.25
C VAL A 3 -13.36 20.30 -0.25
N LEU A 4 -12.06 20.27 -0.54
CA LEU A 4 -11.08 19.66 0.36
C LEU A 4 -11.00 20.40 1.71
N LYS A 5 -11.03 21.74 1.69
CA LYS A 5 -11.04 22.55 2.93
C LYS A 5 -12.27 22.26 3.79
N VAL A 6 -13.45 22.14 3.18
CA VAL A 6 -14.70 21.81 3.90
C VAL A 6 -14.59 20.42 4.53
N ARG A 7 -14.13 19.39 3.79
CA ARG A 7 -14.00 18.04 4.31
C ARG A 7 -12.94 17.90 5.40
N LEU A 8 -11.86 18.67 5.31
CA LEU A 8 -10.85 18.72 6.37
C LEU A 8 -11.41 19.33 7.65
N GLN A 9 -12.24 20.35 7.53
CA GLN A 9 -12.88 20.98 8.68
C GLN A 9 -13.89 20.04 9.35
N GLU A 10 -14.73 19.35 8.56
CA GLU A 10 -15.66 18.32 9.06
C GLU A 10 -14.93 17.18 9.78
N ALA A 11 -13.77 16.74 9.25
CA ALA A 11 -12.95 15.71 9.89
C ALA A 11 -12.42 16.16 11.26
N LYS A 12 -11.97 17.41 11.39
CA LYS A 12 -11.50 17.97 12.66
C LYS A 12 -12.63 18.04 13.69
N GLU A 13 -13.80 18.52 13.29
CA GLU A 13 -14.97 18.60 14.17
C GLU A 13 -15.43 17.23 14.65
N ALA A 14 -15.41 16.22 13.76
CA ALA A 14 -15.74 14.84 14.12
C ALA A 14 -14.75 14.23 15.12
N MET A 15 -13.46 14.54 15.01
CA MET A 15 -12.44 14.10 15.98
C MET A 15 -12.65 14.74 17.36
N GLU A 16 -13.06 16.01 17.42
CA GLU A 16 -13.35 16.71 18.67
C GLU A 16 -14.61 16.16 19.36
N ALA A 17 -15.60 15.70 18.60
CA ALA A 17 -16.84 15.13 19.12
C ALA A 17 -16.67 13.73 19.75
N LYS A 18 -15.50 13.08 19.63
CA LYS A 18 -15.18 11.73 20.14
C LYS A 18 -16.16 10.63 19.73
N GLU A 19 -16.89 10.81 18.66
CA GLU A 19 -17.81 9.82 18.11
C GLU A 19 -17.13 9.05 16.96
N GLN A 20 -16.87 7.77 17.17
CA GLN A 20 -16.17 6.93 16.18
C GLN A 20 -16.91 6.88 14.84
N ALA A 21 -18.24 6.84 14.85
CA ALA A 21 -19.05 6.84 13.62
C ALA A 21 -18.89 8.15 12.82
N ALA A 22 -18.81 9.29 13.50
CA ALA A 22 -18.59 10.58 12.87
C ALA A 22 -17.18 10.68 12.29
N VAL A 23 -16.19 10.16 12.99
CA VAL A 23 -14.79 10.10 12.51
C VAL A 23 -14.68 9.23 11.26
N ASN A 24 -15.27 8.04 11.24
CA ASN A 24 -15.25 7.16 10.07
C ASN A 24 -15.92 7.81 8.87
N LYS A 25 -17.10 8.41 9.05
CA LYS A 25 -17.79 9.13 7.97
C LYS A 25 -16.99 10.32 7.43
N ALA A 26 -16.33 11.07 8.31
CA ALA A 26 -15.49 12.18 7.91
C ALA A 26 -14.23 11.71 7.15
N LEU A 27 -13.66 10.57 7.54
CA LEU A 27 -12.55 9.93 6.84
C LEU A 27 -12.96 9.49 5.42
N ASP A 28 -14.13 8.84 5.28
CA ASP A 28 -14.65 8.43 3.98
C ASP A 28 -14.89 9.64 3.05
N ASN A 29 -15.48 10.71 3.59
CA ASN A 29 -15.70 11.96 2.85
C ASN A 29 -14.37 12.61 2.41
N LEU A 30 -13.36 12.57 3.28
CA LEU A 30 -12.02 13.11 2.97
C LEU A 30 -11.35 12.29 1.86
N ASN A 31 -11.41 10.96 1.95
CA ASN A 31 -10.87 10.06 0.94
C ASN A 31 -11.55 10.27 -0.42
N GLN A 32 -12.88 10.42 -0.45
CA GLN A 32 -13.61 10.76 -1.68
C GLN A 32 -13.17 12.11 -2.26
N ALA A 33 -12.97 13.12 -1.42
CA ALA A 33 -12.52 14.43 -1.88
C ALA A 33 -11.10 14.39 -2.44
N VAL A 34 -10.20 13.60 -1.85
CA VAL A 34 -8.85 13.35 -2.36
C VAL A 34 -8.91 12.66 -3.72
N THR A 35 -9.72 11.60 -3.84
CA THR A 35 -9.91 10.88 -5.12
C THR A 35 -10.45 11.78 -6.23
N LEU A 36 -11.35 12.73 -5.90
CA LEU A 36 -11.87 13.70 -6.87
C LEU A 36 -10.82 14.73 -7.29
N LEU A 37 -9.90 15.10 -6.39
CA LEU A 37 -8.76 15.96 -6.74
C LEU A 37 -7.79 15.24 -7.66
N GLU A 38 -7.53 13.97 -7.42
CA GLU A 38 -6.66 13.13 -8.25
C GLU A 38 -7.23 12.99 -9.67
N LYS A 39 -8.54 12.76 -9.81
CA LYS A 39 -9.22 12.72 -11.11
C LYS A 39 -9.18 14.05 -11.88
N LYS A 40 -9.06 15.18 -11.18
CA LYS A 40 -9.03 16.50 -11.82
C LYS A 40 -7.63 16.89 -12.28
N ASP A 41 -6.60 16.29 -11.69
CA ASP A 41 -5.20 16.45 -12.15
C ASP A 41 -4.88 15.55 -13.34
N SER A 42 -5.72 14.53 -13.59
CA SER A 42 -5.69 13.67 -14.78
C SER A 42 -6.44 14.28 -15.98
N GLY A 43 -6.56 15.63 -16.03
CA GLY A 43 -7.21 16.35 -17.12
C GLY A 43 -6.38 16.36 -18.38
N ASP A 44 -6.93 15.72 -19.41
CA ASP A 44 -6.68 15.93 -20.85
C ASP A 44 -5.33 16.56 -21.23
N ASN A 45 -4.29 15.76 -21.16
CA ASN A 45 -3.16 15.86 -22.06
C ASN A 45 -3.05 14.54 -22.81
N GLU A 46 -3.39 14.55 -24.11
CA GLU A 46 -2.98 13.52 -25.07
C GLU A 46 -1.45 13.55 -25.29
N ASP A 47 -0.68 13.89 -24.26
CA ASP A 47 0.76 13.69 -24.24
C ASP A 47 1.04 12.25 -23.82
N LYS A 48 1.85 11.59 -24.62
CA LYS A 48 2.33 10.21 -24.46
C LYS A 48 2.59 9.92 -22.98
N ASP A 49 1.65 9.24 -22.34
CA ASP A 49 1.86 8.71 -21.01
C ASP A 49 2.86 7.54 -21.13
N ASP A 50 4.13 7.86 -20.94
CA ASP A 50 5.24 6.92 -21.04
C ASP A 50 5.42 6.10 -19.76
N ARG A 51 4.49 6.23 -18.79
CA ARG A 51 4.52 5.47 -17.54
C ARG A 51 4.31 3.99 -17.79
N VAL A 52 5.04 3.19 -17.05
CA VAL A 52 5.01 1.72 -17.12
C VAL A 52 3.77 1.18 -16.42
N TYR A 53 3.36 1.81 -15.31
CA TYR A 53 2.27 1.35 -14.47
C TYR A 53 1.06 2.28 -14.54
N ILE A 54 -0.11 1.71 -14.29
CA ILE A 54 -1.37 2.44 -14.15
C ILE A 54 -1.48 2.89 -12.69
N ASP A 55 -1.67 4.18 -12.46
CA ASP A 55 -1.88 4.73 -11.13
C ASP A 55 -3.15 4.12 -10.49
N GLY A 56 -3.05 3.69 -9.25
CA GLY A 56 -4.17 3.08 -8.54
C GLY A 56 -3.77 2.44 -7.22
N THR A 57 -4.77 1.91 -6.53
CA THR A 57 -4.57 1.06 -5.35
C THR A 57 -4.98 -0.37 -5.70
N TYR A 58 -4.05 -1.29 -5.52
CA TYR A 58 -4.18 -2.69 -5.87
C TYR A 58 -4.24 -3.52 -4.59
N THR A 59 -5.31 -4.30 -4.43
CA THR A 59 -5.44 -5.24 -3.32
C THR A 59 -4.89 -6.58 -3.74
N VAL A 60 -3.81 -7.00 -3.13
CA VAL A 60 -3.12 -8.24 -3.47
C VAL A 60 -3.08 -9.21 -2.29
N THR A 61 -3.10 -10.48 -2.60
CA THR A 61 -2.92 -11.57 -1.63
C THR A 61 -1.79 -12.46 -2.11
N VAL A 62 -0.86 -12.75 -1.21
CA VAL A 62 0.31 -13.61 -1.46
C VAL A 62 0.50 -14.59 -0.32
N PRO A 63 1.08 -15.77 -0.55
CA PRO A 63 1.43 -16.68 0.51
C PRO A 63 2.61 -16.13 1.33
N CYS A 64 2.56 -16.30 2.64
CA CYS A 64 3.70 -16.19 3.53
C CYS A 64 4.12 -17.61 3.89
N GLU A 65 5.23 -18.05 3.35
CA GLU A 65 5.75 -19.41 3.48
C GLU A 65 6.90 -19.45 4.50
N PRO A 66 7.02 -20.55 5.28
CA PRO A 66 8.19 -20.74 6.12
C PRO A 66 9.45 -20.93 5.26
N ASP A 67 10.58 -20.48 5.76
CA ASP A 67 11.89 -20.85 5.24
C ASP A 67 12.42 -22.12 5.92
N GLU A 68 13.66 -22.54 5.58
CA GLU A 68 14.25 -23.77 6.09
C GLU A 68 14.44 -23.80 7.62
N ASP A 69 14.48 -22.64 8.26
CA ASP A 69 14.75 -22.47 9.69
C ASP A 69 13.48 -22.19 10.53
N GLU A 70 12.30 -22.02 9.88
CA GLU A 70 11.05 -21.65 10.55
C GLU A 70 9.97 -22.72 10.31
N ASP A 71 9.28 -23.12 11.41
CA ASP A 71 8.22 -24.14 11.39
C ASP A 71 6.87 -23.48 11.70
N PHE A 72 6.19 -23.00 10.65
CA PHE A 72 4.80 -22.53 10.73
C PHE A 72 4.01 -22.94 9.47
N GLU A 73 2.69 -23.01 9.59
CA GLU A 73 1.83 -23.29 8.44
C GLU A 73 1.76 -22.04 7.52
N THR A 74 1.91 -22.27 6.21
CA THR A 74 1.73 -21.22 5.19
C THR A 74 0.38 -20.55 5.36
N TYR A 75 0.37 -19.22 5.40
CA TYR A 75 -0.84 -18.43 5.44
C TYR A 75 -0.85 -17.35 4.35
N ASN A 76 -2.03 -16.83 4.04
CA ASN A 76 -2.17 -15.74 3.09
C ASN A 76 -1.99 -14.39 3.78
N LEU A 77 -1.18 -13.53 3.16
CA LEU A 77 -1.00 -12.14 3.56
C LEU A 77 -1.66 -11.25 2.51
N THR A 78 -2.61 -10.42 2.94
CA THR A 78 -3.32 -9.48 2.07
C THR A 78 -2.91 -8.07 2.40
N MET A 79 -2.79 -7.22 1.37
CA MET A 79 -2.42 -5.81 1.51
C MET A 79 -2.95 -4.95 0.37
N ASN A 80 -3.07 -3.66 0.62
CA ASN A 80 -3.33 -2.63 -0.39
C ASN A 80 -2.03 -1.91 -0.75
N VAL A 81 -1.68 -1.91 -2.03
CA VAL A 81 -0.49 -1.23 -2.57
C VAL A 81 -0.94 -0.09 -3.47
N THR A 82 -0.55 1.14 -3.15
CA THR A 82 -0.88 2.33 -3.95
C THR A 82 0.31 2.72 -4.81
N ILE A 83 0.07 2.78 -6.13
CA ILE A 83 1.07 3.11 -7.15
C ILE A 83 0.69 4.46 -7.77
N ARG A 84 1.68 5.35 -7.92
CA ARG A 84 1.58 6.65 -8.61
C ARG A 84 2.91 7.01 -9.24
N ASP A 85 2.84 7.53 -10.47
CA ASP A 85 4.02 7.99 -11.22
C ASP A 85 5.14 6.94 -11.21
N ASP A 86 4.79 5.69 -11.53
CA ASP A 86 5.68 4.52 -11.57
C ASP A 86 6.35 4.17 -10.24
N LYS A 87 5.77 4.61 -9.11
CA LYS A 87 6.29 4.35 -7.76
C LYS A 87 5.23 3.84 -6.83
N ILE A 88 5.63 2.97 -5.91
CA ILE A 88 4.82 2.61 -4.75
C ILE A 88 4.92 3.75 -3.74
N VAL A 89 3.79 4.40 -3.46
CA VAL A 89 3.69 5.55 -2.55
C VAL A 89 3.08 5.21 -1.20
N ALA A 90 2.34 4.10 -1.10
CA ALA A 90 1.77 3.62 0.16
C ALA A 90 1.51 2.10 0.12
N ILE A 91 1.61 1.47 1.29
CA ILE A 91 1.21 0.09 1.54
C ILE A 91 0.39 0.09 2.82
N THR A 92 -0.87 -0.33 2.75
CA THR A 92 -1.83 -0.25 3.84
C THR A 92 -2.64 -1.53 4.00
N ASP A 93 -3.43 -1.62 5.08
CA ASP A 93 -4.37 -2.72 5.33
C ASP A 93 -3.73 -4.11 5.21
N ILE A 94 -2.55 -4.25 5.83
CA ILE A 94 -1.81 -5.51 5.82
C ILE A 94 -2.35 -6.41 6.92
N TYR A 95 -2.82 -7.60 6.55
CA TYR A 95 -3.30 -8.60 7.49
C TYR A 95 -3.02 -10.02 6.99
N GLY A 96 -2.87 -10.93 7.94
CA GLY A 96 -2.67 -12.36 7.72
C GLY A 96 -3.91 -13.17 8.04
N ASP A 97 -3.71 -14.31 8.68
CA ASP A 97 -4.74 -15.28 9.06
C ASP A 97 -5.45 -14.99 10.40
N GLY A 98 -5.10 -13.89 11.08
CA GLY A 98 -5.61 -13.51 12.39
C GLY A 98 -4.95 -14.23 13.55
N SER A 99 -3.91 -15.02 13.32
CA SER A 99 -3.05 -15.56 14.37
C SER A 99 -2.25 -14.46 15.04
N SER A 100 -2.35 -14.32 16.37
CA SER A 100 -1.60 -13.29 17.11
C SER A 100 -0.09 -13.41 16.97
N THR A 101 0.41 -14.62 16.72
CA THR A 101 1.82 -14.89 16.48
C THR A 101 2.22 -14.32 15.12
N ASN A 102 1.50 -14.66 14.04
CA ASN A 102 1.76 -14.18 12.70
C ASN A 102 1.59 -12.66 12.61
N ASP A 103 0.56 -12.11 13.24
CA ASP A 103 0.34 -10.66 13.32
C ASP A 103 1.52 -9.92 13.96
N SER A 104 2.18 -10.53 14.95
CA SER A 104 3.36 -9.96 15.60
C SER A 104 4.56 -9.87 14.64
N TYR A 105 4.77 -10.88 13.81
CA TYR A 105 5.81 -10.90 12.77
C TYR A 105 5.49 -9.94 11.64
N ILE A 106 4.23 -9.91 11.17
CA ILE A 106 3.77 -8.94 10.17
C ILE A 106 4.05 -7.51 10.68
N LYS A 107 3.63 -7.20 11.91
CA LYS A 107 3.87 -5.89 12.52
C LYS A 107 5.35 -5.55 12.64
N LYS A 108 6.18 -6.52 12.93
CA LYS A 108 7.62 -6.33 13.01
C LYS A 108 8.24 -6.09 11.63
N ALA A 109 7.83 -6.84 10.60
CA ALA A 109 8.25 -6.62 9.23
C ALA A 109 7.85 -5.23 8.74
N THR A 110 6.62 -4.80 9.01
CA THR A 110 6.09 -3.50 8.57
C THR A 110 6.77 -2.31 9.23
N ASN A 111 6.91 -2.35 10.57
CA ASN A 111 7.40 -1.21 11.35
C ASN A 111 8.91 -1.22 11.58
N GLY A 112 9.55 -2.38 11.39
CA GLY A 112 10.97 -2.55 11.70
C GLY A 112 11.26 -2.72 13.19
N THR A 113 12.49 -2.47 13.57
CA THR A 113 13.02 -2.54 14.93
C THR A 113 13.80 -1.26 15.25
N SER A 114 14.30 -1.12 16.49
CA SER A 114 15.16 0.02 16.87
C SER A 114 16.44 0.13 16.05
N SER A 115 16.87 -0.96 15.40
CA SER A 115 18.13 -1.02 14.63
C SER A 115 17.91 -1.24 13.13
N LYS A 116 16.68 -1.45 12.67
CA LYS A 116 16.36 -1.75 11.28
C LYS A 116 15.04 -1.10 10.87
N GLU A 117 15.06 -0.38 9.78
CA GLU A 117 13.87 0.21 9.18
C GLU A 117 12.89 -0.88 8.69
N GLY A 118 11.59 -0.64 8.84
CA GLY A 118 10.57 -1.55 8.36
C GLY A 118 10.49 -1.60 6.84
N VAL A 119 10.03 -2.74 6.32
CA VAL A 119 9.96 -3.00 4.87
C VAL A 119 9.11 -1.95 4.14
N ILE A 120 8.00 -1.51 4.74
CA ILE A 120 7.14 -0.49 4.13
C ILE A 120 7.89 0.81 3.89
N SER A 121 8.59 1.32 4.91
CA SER A 121 9.36 2.57 4.78
C SER A 121 10.44 2.44 3.72
N GLN A 122 11.15 1.31 3.68
CA GLN A 122 12.18 1.07 2.67
C GLN A 122 11.59 1.09 1.25
N ILE A 123 10.47 0.38 1.01
CA ILE A 123 9.82 0.33 -0.30
C ILE A 123 9.31 1.71 -0.73
N VAL A 124 8.59 2.42 0.16
CA VAL A 124 8.03 3.74 -0.14
C VAL A 124 9.14 4.77 -0.40
N ASN A 125 10.23 4.73 0.35
CA ASN A 125 11.38 5.63 0.15
C ASN A 125 12.09 5.38 -1.20
N LYS A 126 12.19 4.12 -1.63
CA LYS A 126 12.76 3.75 -2.93
C LYS A 126 11.76 3.89 -4.08
N GLY A 127 10.49 3.75 -3.80
CA GLY A 127 9.40 3.72 -4.77
C GLY A 127 9.18 2.36 -5.44
N LEU A 128 10.09 1.40 -5.27
CA LEU A 128 10.06 0.05 -5.84
C LEU A 128 10.48 -0.99 -4.79
N PRO A 129 10.03 -2.27 -4.91
CA PRO A 129 10.35 -3.33 -3.96
C PRO A 129 11.73 -3.97 -4.22
N GLU A 130 12.67 -3.24 -4.81
CA GLU A 130 13.99 -3.73 -5.16
C GLU A 130 15.00 -3.45 -4.04
N GLU A 131 15.91 -4.40 -3.82
CA GLU A 131 16.97 -4.28 -2.80
C GLU A 131 16.44 -3.94 -1.39
N ILE A 132 15.36 -4.58 -1.01
CA ILE A 132 14.74 -4.40 0.31
C ILE A 132 15.37 -5.37 1.30
N ASP A 133 15.86 -4.82 2.38
CA ASP A 133 16.44 -5.61 3.46
C ASP A 133 15.34 -6.17 4.38
N ALA A 134 15.24 -7.47 4.48
CA ALA A 134 14.33 -8.12 5.41
C ALA A 134 14.62 -7.74 6.87
N VAL A 135 13.57 -7.63 7.67
CA VAL A 135 13.68 -7.38 9.11
C VAL A 135 14.02 -8.67 9.83
N SER A 136 15.13 -8.69 10.57
CA SER A 136 15.57 -9.87 11.33
C SER A 136 14.47 -10.45 12.23
N ARG A 137 14.30 -11.75 12.23
CA ARG A 137 13.23 -12.49 12.91
C ARG A 137 11.82 -12.14 12.44
N ALA A 138 11.69 -11.67 11.22
CA ALA A 138 10.45 -11.47 10.48
C ALA A 138 10.73 -11.58 8.97
N THR A 139 11.69 -12.41 8.58
CA THR A 139 12.17 -12.58 7.21
C THR A 139 11.06 -13.02 6.28
N CYS A 140 10.32 -14.07 6.64
CA CYS A 140 9.22 -14.59 5.84
C CYS A 140 8.12 -13.55 5.61
N SER A 141 7.70 -12.83 6.66
CA SER A 141 6.72 -11.73 6.52
C SER A 141 7.28 -10.56 5.69
N SER A 142 8.58 -10.26 5.80
CA SER A 142 9.25 -9.23 5.00
C SER A 142 9.23 -9.60 3.51
N ASN A 143 9.60 -10.84 3.19
CA ASN A 143 9.61 -11.36 1.83
C ASN A 143 8.20 -11.41 1.23
N ALA A 144 7.19 -11.81 2.03
CA ALA A 144 5.80 -11.81 1.59
C ALA A 144 5.30 -10.39 1.25
N ILE A 145 5.68 -9.36 2.03
CA ILE A 145 5.33 -7.96 1.72
C ILE A 145 6.00 -7.52 0.40
N VAL A 146 7.27 -7.84 0.19
CA VAL A 146 7.98 -7.55 -1.07
C VAL A 146 7.27 -8.24 -2.25
N ALA A 147 6.99 -9.53 -2.15
CA ALA A 147 6.28 -10.29 -3.18
C ALA A 147 4.88 -9.73 -3.49
N GLY A 148 4.17 -9.25 -2.46
CA GLY A 148 2.88 -8.56 -2.65
C GLY A 148 3.03 -7.25 -3.43
N CYS A 149 4.08 -6.49 -3.19
CA CYS A 149 4.38 -5.28 -3.95
C CYS A 149 4.74 -5.59 -5.41
N GLU A 150 5.54 -6.61 -5.65
CA GLU A 150 5.88 -7.08 -7.00
C GLU A 150 4.61 -7.52 -7.77
N LYS A 151 3.72 -8.27 -7.11
CA LYS A 151 2.44 -8.67 -7.67
C LYS A 151 1.56 -7.47 -8.02
N ALA A 152 1.49 -6.47 -7.15
CA ALA A 152 0.74 -5.25 -7.41
C ALA A 152 1.29 -4.46 -8.61
N LEU A 153 2.61 -4.39 -8.76
CA LEU A 153 3.25 -3.78 -9.94
C LEU A 153 2.94 -4.56 -11.21
N GLU A 154 2.92 -5.89 -11.16
CA GLU A 154 2.55 -6.71 -12.32
C GLU A 154 1.08 -6.50 -12.72
N GLU A 155 0.16 -6.42 -11.75
CA GLU A 155 -1.26 -6.11 -12.00
C GLU A 155 -1.48 -4.68 -12.53
N ALA A 156 -0.61 -3.75 -12.12
CA ALA A 156 -0.64 -2.35 -12.56
C ALA A 156 0.00 -2.11 -13.94
N LYS A 157 0.73 -3.09 -14.46
CA LYS A 157 1.49 -2.95 -15.70
C LYS A 157 0.60 -2.60 -16.89
N ARG A 158 0.98 -1.57 -17.63
CA ARG A 158 0.27 -1.20 -18.86
C ARG A 158 0.48 -2.26 -19.94
N PRO A 159 -0.57 -2.57 -20.73
CA PRO A 159 -0.38 -3.41 -21.89
C PRO A 159 0.60 -2.73 -22.85
N GLU A 160 1.58 -3.49 -23.34
CA GLU A 160 2.49 -3.01 -24.39
C GLU A 160 1.68 -2.52 -25.58
N LYS A 161 1.97 -1.28 -26.04
CA LYS A 161 1.41 -0.79 -27.29
C LYS A 161 2.04 -1.65 -28.40
N THR A 162 1.31 -2.63 -28.89
CA THR A 162 1.65 -3.28 -30.17
C THR A 162 1.55 -2.19 -31.25
N GLU A 163 2.70 -1.72 -31.73
CA GLU A 163 2.73 -0.93 -32.96
C GLU A 163 2.13 -1.82 -34.05
N ALA A 164 0.93 -1.45 -34.52
CA ALA A 164 0.34 -2.08 -35.69
C ALA A 164 1.17 -1.64 -36.91
N GLU A 165 1.85 -2.62 -37.54
CA GLU A 165 2.40 -2.46 -38.89
C GLU A 165 1.31 -2.16 -39.94
#